data_6daaab27bf05062fd13b045e91f53050
#
_entry.id   6daaab27bf05062fd13b045e91f53050
#
_cell.length_a   1.000
_cell.length_b   1.000
_cell.length_c   1.000
_cell.angle_alpha   90.00
_cell.angle_beta   90.00
_cell.angle_gamma   90.00
#
_symmetry.space_group_name_H-M   'P 1'
#
loop_
_entity.id
_entity.type
_entity.pdbx_description
1 polymer ?
#
loop_
_entity_poly.entity_id
_entity_poly.type
_entity_poly.pdbx_seq_one_letter_code
_entity_poly.pdbx_strand_id
1 'polypeptide(L)'
;GDPEKLPLTEDCKVGGTTNPYGTSKLMIEQILKDIVVSDSEFTPIVLRYFNPIGAHESGLIGEKPNGIPNNLMPYIARVASGELEILSVFGDDYATPDGTGVRDYIHVVDLAKGHIKALEKAVKTNGIHYYNLGTGVGYSVLDMVKAFEKVNNVKVPYKIVARRPGDIASCYSDASLALKEL
;
A
#
# COMPACT_ATOMS: atom_id res chain seq x y z
N GLY A 1 -7.80 -10.14 -4.05
CA GLY A 1 -8.97 -10.75 -3.44
C GLY A 1 -9.00 -10.52 -1.95
N ASP A 2 -10.07 -10.93 -1.30
CA ASP A 2 -10.17 -10.86 0.16
C ASP A 2 -9.10 -11.76 0.80
N PRO A 3 -8.39 -11.28 1.82
CA PRO A 3 -7.38 -12.07 2.50
C PRO A 3 -8.02 -13.18 3.34
N GLU A 4 -7.50 -14.41 3.23
CA GLU A 4 -7.95 -15.54 4.05
C GLU A 4 -7.45 -15.41 5.51
N LYS A 5 -6.34 -14.73 5.73
CA LYS A 5 -5.73 -14.43 7.04
C LYS A 5 -5.08 -13.06 7.05
N LEU A 6 -4.96 -12.50 8.22
CA LEU A 6 -4.18 -11.27 8.50
C LEU A 6 -3.30 -11.50 9.73
N PRO A 7 -2.09 -10.90 9.77
CA PRO A 7 -1.44 -10.13 8.72
C PRO A 7 -1.07 -10.98 7.49
N LEU A 8 -0.92 -10.33 6.33
CA LEU A 8 -0.53 -10.99 5.09
C LEU A 8 0.97 -11.28 5.10
N THR A 9 1.32 -12.55 4.94
CA THR A 9 2.70 -13.05 4.76
C THR A 9 2.98 -13.33 3.28
N GLU A 10 4.24 -13.52 2.90
CA GLU A 10 4.64 -13.77 1.50
C GLU A 10 4.13 -15.11 0.96
N ASP A 11 3.89 -16.08 1.85
CA ASP A 11 3.34 -17.41 1.54
C ASP A 11 1.82 -17.44 1.38
N CYS A 12 1.13 -16.31 1.65
CA CYS A 12 -0.29 -16.22 1.41
C CYS A 12 -0.62 -16.50 -0.06
N LYS A 13 -1.74 -17.20 -0.28
CA LYS A 13 -2.23 -17.51 -1.62
C LYS A 13 -2.39 -16.26 -2.46
N VAL A 14 -1.74 -16.23 -3.61
CA VAL A 14 -1.92 -15.19 -4.63
C VAL A 14 -2.88 -15.67 -5.72
N GLY A 15 -3.71 -14.75 -6.22
CA GLY A 15 -4.73 -15.07 -7.22
C GLY A 15 -6.12 -14.55 -6.82
N GLY A 16 -7.17 -15.04 -7.47
CA GLY A 16 -8.54 -14.60 -7.20
C GLY A 16 -8.74 -13.10 -7.42
N THR A 17 -8.03 -12.54 -8.39
CA THR A 17 -8.09 -11.10 -8.71
C THR A 17 -9.45 -10.72 -9.28
N THR A 18 -9.97 -9.57 -8.87
CA THR A 18 -11.30 -9.08 -9.24
C THR A 18 -11.27 -7.88 -10.20
N ASN A 19 -10.07 -7.45 -10.59
CA ASN A 19 -9.89 -6.29 -11.47
C ASN A 19 -8.62 -6.42 -12.33
N PRO A 20 -8.54 -5.70 -13.47
CA PRO A 20 -7.40 -5.79 -14.39
C PRO A 20 -6.06 -5.38 -13.78
N TYR A 21 -6.05 -4.43 -12.84
CA TYR A 21 -4.83 -4.00 -12.15
C TYR A 21 -4.24 -5.16 -11.33
N GLY A 22 -5.03 -5.78 -10.46
CA GLY A 22 -4.59 -6.93 -9.69
C GLY A 22 -4.13 -8.10 -10.57
N THR A 23 -4.88 -8.36 -11.65
CA THR A 23 -4.52 -9.39 -12.63
C THR A 23 -3.17 -9.10 -13.29
N SER A 24 -2.90 -7.86 -13.69
CA SER A 24 -1.62 -7.50 -14.30
C SER A 24 -0.44 -7.72 -13.34
N LYS A 25 -0.61 -7.44 -12.04
CA LYS A 25 0.44 -7.70 -11.03
C LYS A 25 0.70 -9.19 -10.85
N LEU A 26 -0.36 -10.00 -10.81
CA LEU A 26 -0.24 -11.46 -10.75
C LEU A 26 0.48 -12.03 -11.98
N MET A 27 0.13 -11.55 -13.18
CA MET A 27 0.80 -11.96 -14.42
C MET A 27 2.28 -11.61 -14.43
N ILE A 28 2.67 -10.43 -13.92
CA ILE A 28 4.08 -10.04 -13.82
C ILE A 28 4.83 -11.00 -12.90
N GLU A 29 4.30 -11.36 -11.74
CA GLU A 29 4.94 -12.34 -10.85
C GLU A 29 5.11 -13.71 -11.54
N GLN A 30 4.13 -14.15 -12.34
CA GLN A 30 4.25 -15.40 -13.09
C GLN A 30 5.32 -15.31 -14.19
N ILE A 31 5.34 -14.22 -14.95
CA ILE A 31 6.37 -13.99 -15.99
C ILE A 31 7.78 -14.01 -15.37
N LEU A 32 7.96 -13.35 -14.22
CA LEU A 32 9.26 -13.34 -13.53
C LEU A 32 9.71 -14.75 -13.10
N LYS A 33 8.77 -15.58 -12.63
CA LYS A 33 9.05 -17.00 -12.30
C LYS A 33 9.52 -17.77 -13.53
N ASP A 34 8.84 -17.61 -14.66
CA ASP A 34 9.16 -18.32 -15.89
C ASP A 34 10.52 -17.87 -16.46
N ILE A 35 10.87 -16.58 -16.36
CA ILE A 35 12.18 -16.07 -16.75
C ILE A 35 13.29 -16.71 -15.91
N VAL A 36 13.13 -16.79 -14.57
CA VAL A 36 14.14 -17.42 -13.70
C VAL A 36 14.36 -18.90 -14.04
N VAL A 37 13.34 -19.60 -14.53
CA VAL A 37 13.49 -20.99 -15.00
C VAL A 37 14.36 -21.06 -16.26
N SER A 38 14.24 -20.08 -17.15
CA SER A 38 15.01 -20.03 -18.40
C SER A 38 16.40 -19.37 -18.28
N ASP A 39 16.57 -18.51 -17.28
CA ASP A 39 17.81 -17.77 -17.00
C ASP A 39 18.08 -17.77 -15.49
N SER A 40 18.98 -18.66 -15.07
CA SER A 40 19.36 -18.83 -13.66
C SER A 40 20.19 -17.68 -13.08
N GLU A 41 20.72 -16.79 -13.93
CA GLU A 41 21.47 -15.60 -13.50
C GLU A 41 20.54 -14.42 -13.23
N PHE A 42 19.32 -14.45 -13.76
CA PHE A 42 18.32 -13.43 -13.49
C PHE A 42 17.73 -13.57 -12.08
N THR A 43 17.92 -12.54 -11.26
CA THR A 43 17.49 -12.54 -9.84
C THR A 43 16.48 -11.44 -9.56
N PRO A 44 15.19 -11.66 -9.80
CA PRO A 44 14.16 -10.68 -9.48
C PRO A 44 13.82 -10.69 -7.99
N ILE A 45 13.75 -9.49 -7.39
CA ILE A 45 13.20 -9.28 -6.06
C ILE A 45 11.82 -8.66 -6.20
N VAL A 46 10.79 -9.41 -5.87
CA VAL A 46 9.40 -8.97 -5.93
C VAL A 46 9.03 -8.28 -4.63
N LEU A 47 8.84 -6.96 -4.69
CA LEU A 47 8.42 -6.16 -3.54
C LEU A 47 6.90 -5.96 -3.58
N ARG A 48 6.20 -6.59 -2.64
CA ARG A 48 4.76 -6.42 -2.43
C ARG A 48 4.54 -5.33 -1.39
N TYR A 49 4.61 -4.07 -1.82
CA TYR A 49 4.43 -2.93 -0.92
C TYR A 49 2.96 -2.56 -0.75
N PHE A 50 2.64 -2.15 0.48
CA PHE A 50 1.30 -1.74 0.86
C PHE A 50 1.04 -0.28 0.45
N ASN A 51 0.31 0.50 1.19
CA ASN A 51 -0.08 1.83 0.74
C ASN A 51 1.01 2.86 1.01
N PRO A 52 1.78 3.33 0.00
CA PRO A 52 2.79 4.36 0.24
C PRO A 52 2.13 5.71 0.53
N ILE A 53 2.68 6.41 1.52
CA ILE A 53 2.25 7.76 1.92
C ILE A 53 3.46 8.64 2.26
N GLY A 54 3.19 9.92 2.46
CA GLY A 54 4.18 10.89 2.89
C GLY A 54 4.96 11.50 1.74
N ALA A 55 5.93 12.33 2.12
CA ALA A 55 6.82 13.05 1.23
C ALA A 55 8.23 13.07 1.83
N HIS A 56 9.23 13.41 1.02
CA HIS A 56 10.58 13.60 1.51
C HIS A 56 10.67 14.85 2.41
N GLU A 57 11.45 14.78 3.47
CA GLU A 57 11.60 15.86 4.47
C GLU A 57 12.06 17.21 3.88
N SER A 58 12.77 17.17 2.74
CA SER A 58 13.19 18.39 2.03
C SER A 58 12.02 19.22 1.46
N GLY A 59 10.81 18.63 1.36
CA GLY A 59 9.66 19.26 0.70
C GLY A 59 9.77 19.37 -0.82
N LEU A 60 10.86 18.87 -1.43
CA LEU A 60 11.09 18.94 -2.88
C LEU A 60 10.41 17.79 -3.65
N ILE A 61 10.07 16.71 -2.98
CA ILE A 61 9.45 15.52 -3.56
C ILE A 61 8.20 15.17 -2.75
N GLY A 62 7.08 15.03 -3.43
CA GLY A 62 5.80 14.67 -2.84
C GLY A 62 4.83 14.13 -3.88
N GLU A 63 3.62 13.79 -3.45
CA GLU A 63 2.56 13.27 -4.32
C GLU A 63 1.59 14.38 -4.72
N LYS A 64 1.57 14.71 -6.02
CA LYS A 64 0.64 15.69 -6.61
C LYS A 64 -0.03 15.07 -7.85
N PRO A 65 -1.03 14.20 -7.68
CA PRO A 65 -1.71 13.57 -8.80
C PRO A 65 -2.49 14.58 -9.65
N ASN A 66 -2.58 14.32 -10.95
CA ASN A 66 -3.47 15.07 -11.84
C ASN A 66 -4.93 14.70 -11.55
N GLY A 67 -5.82 15.70 -11.56
CA GLY A 67 -7.25 15.51 -11.28
C GLY A 67 -7.54 15.22 -9.79
N ILE A 68 -8.69 14.60 -9.51
CA ILE A 68 -9.10 14.21 -8.15
C ILE A 68 -8.23 13.02 -7.69
N PRO A 69 -7.58 13.11 -6.51
CA PRO A 69 -6.75 12.01 -6.02
C PRO A 69 -7.54 10.74 -5.76
N ASN A 70 -7.01 9.59 -6.19
CA ASN A 70 -7.56 8.28 -5.85
C ASN A 70 -7.00 7.73 -4.53
N ASN A 71 -5.79 8.19 -4.13
CA ASN A 71 -5.17 7.81 -2.86
C ASN A 71 -5.65 8.70 -1.72
N LEU A 72 -5.76 8.11 -0.53
CA LEU A 72 -6.34 8.77 0.64
C LEU A 72 -5.56 10.03 1.06
N MET A 73 -4.23 9.91 1.25
CA MET A 73 -3.43 11.00 1.81
C MET A 73 -3.40 12.27 0.94
N PRO A 74 -3.16 12.22 -0.38
CA PRO A 74 -3.25 13.41 -1.22
C PRO A 74 -4.68 13.98 -1.29
N TYR A 75 -5.72 13.16 -1.13
CA TYR A 75 -7.10 13.66 -1.06
C TYR A 75 -7.32 14.43 0.26
N ILE A 76 -6.90 13.87 1.42
CA ILE A 76 -6.94 14.56 2.71
C ILE A 76 -6.20 15.89 2.63
N ALA A 77 -4.98 15.91 2.09
CA ALA A 77 -4.16 17.11 1.97
C ALA A 77 -4.85 18.20 1.13
N ARG A 78 -5.47 17.84 0.02
CA ARG A 78 -6.20 18.81 -0.83
C ARG A 78 -7.48 19.33 -0.20
N VAL A 79 -8.17 18.53 0.60
CA VAL A 79 -9.32 19.01 1.38
C VAL A 79 -8.85 19.94 2.49
N ALA A 80 -7.78 19.58 3.20
CA ALA A 80 -7.20 20.39 4.25
C ALA A 80 -6.66 21.75 3.74
N SER A 81 -6.12 21.80 2.51
CA SER A 81 -5.67 23.05 1.88
C SER A 81 -6.80 23.89 1.27
N GLY A 82 -8.03 23.38 1.23
CA GLY A 82 -9.17 24.04 0.60
C GLY A 82 -9.24 23.90 -0.92
N GLU A 83 -8.37 23.12 -1.54
CA GLU A 83 -8.44 22.82 -2.98
C GLU A 83 -9.64 21.94 -3.33
N LEU A 84 -10.07 21.11 -2.39
CA LEU A 84 -11.28 20.29 -2.50
C LEU A 84 -12.18 20.56 -1.30
N GLU A 85 -13.48 20.55 -1.54
CA GLU A 85 -14.48 20.94 -0.54
C GLU A 85 -14.64 19.88 0.57
N ILE A 86 -14.64 18.59 0.20
CA ILE A 86 -15.01 17.52 1.11
C ILE A 86 -14.37 16.19 0.70
N LEU A 87 -13.92 15.41 1.70
CA LEU A 87 -13.41 14.06 1.50
C LEU A 87 -14.56 13.05 1.39
N SER A 88 -14.57 12.22 0.36
CA SER A 88 -15.48 11.08 0.28
C SER A 88 -14.85 9.85 0.93
N VAL A 89 -15.49 9.34 2.00
CA VAL A 89 -15.13 8.10 2.69
C VAL A 89 -16.03 6.98 2.15
N PHE A 90 -15.44 5.95 1.57
CA PHE A 90 -16.15 4.90 0.84
C PHE A 90 -16.54 3.74 1.76
N GLY A 91 -17.78 3.79 2.26
CA GLY A 91 -18.34 2.80 3.20
C GLY A 91 -17.96 3.07 4.65
N ASP A 92 -18.92 2.78 5.54
CA ASP A 92 -18.79 2.83 7.00
C ASP A 92 -19.36 1.56 7.67
N ASP A 93 -19.59 0.54 6.87
CA ASP A 93 -20.25 -0.71 7.24
C ASP A 93 -19.33 -1.93 7.08
N TYR A 94 -18.01 -1.73 6.95
CA TYR A 94 -17.02 -2.81 6.97
C TYR A 94 -16.90 -3.43 8.38
N ALA A 95 -16.53 -4.72 8.44
CA ALA A 95 -16.23 -5.40 9.71
C ALA A 95 -14.87 -4.94 10.27
N THR A 96 -14.78 -3.65 10.67
CA THR A 96 -13.61 -2.96 11.20
C THR A 96 -14.02 -2.12 12.41
N PRO A 97 -13.10 -1.65 13.25
CA PRO A 97 -13.44 -0.93 14.50
C PRO A 97 -14.33 0.30 14.32
N ASP A 98 -14.20 1.04 13.22
CA ASP A 98 -14.98 2.24 12.94
C ASP A 98 -15.83 2.14 11.66
N GLY A 99 -15.93 0.93 11.09
CA GLY A 99 -16.70 0.66 9.89
C GLY A 99 -15.99 1.04 8.59
N THR A 100 -14.86 1.76 8.62
CA THR A 100 -14.15 2.17 7.41
C THR A 100 -13.00 1.20 7.06
N GLY A 101 -12.54 1.22 5.81
CA GLY A 101 -11.50 0.31 5.35
C GLY A 101 -10.17 0.49 6.08
N VAL A 102 -9.51 -0.61 6.44
CA VAL A 102 -8.22 -0.63 7.15
C VAL A 102 -7.09 -0.98 6.19
N ARG A 103 -6.02 -0.19 6.18
CA ARG A 103 -4.84 -0.38 5.32
C ARG A 103 -3.55 -0.20 6.12
N ASP A 104 -2.49 -0.83 5.63
CA ASP A 104 -1.12 -0.63 6.09
C ASP A 104 -0.49 0.50 5.27
N TYR A 105 -0.02 1.53 5.94
CA TYR A 105 0.57 2.71 5.30
C TYR A 105 2.07 2.75 5.58
N ILE A 106 2.89 2.66 4.52
CA ILE A 106 4.34 2.75 4.59
C ILE A 106 4.82 4.14 4.13
N HIS A 107 5.75 4.74 4.87
CA HIS A 107 6.33 6.02 4.43
C HIS A 107 7.15 5.85 3.15
N VAL A 108 6.98 6.76 2.19
CA VAL A 108 7.63 6.66 0.86
C VAL A 108 9.15 6.58 0.95
N VAL A 109 9.79 7.21 1.95
CA VAL A 109 11.23 7.13 2.18
C VAL A 109 11.64 5.73 2.65
N ASP A 110 10.85 5.08 3.50
CA ASP A 110 11.13 3.72 3.95
C ASP A 110 10.89 2.71 2.83
N LEU A 111 9.89 2.93 2.00
CA LEU A 111 9.69 2.16 0.78
C LEU A 111 10.91 2.29 -0.16
N ALA A 112 11.45 3.50 -0.36
CA ALA A 112 12.64 3.72 -1.17
C ALA A 112 13.88 3.00 -0.59
N LYS A 113 14.07 3.03 0.74
CA LYS A 113 15.13 2.27 1.43
C LYS A 113 14.96 0.76 1.19
N GLY A 114 13.73 0.24 1.26
CA GLY A 114 13.41 -1.16 0.95
C GLY A 114 13.84 -1.55 -0.46
N HIS A 115 13.64 -0.68 -1.45
CA HIS A 115 14.11 -0.91 -2.83
C HIS A 115 15.63 -0.98 -2.92
N ILE A 116 16.36 -0.09 -2.23
CA ILE A 116 17.83 -0.13 -2.19
C ILE A 116 18.30 -1.44 -1.57
N LYS A 117 17.71 -1.86 -0.44
CA LYS A 117 18.03 -3.12 0.21
C LYS A 117 17.74 -4.35 -0.66
N ALA A 118 16.66 -4.30 -1.41
CA ALA A 118 16.33 -5.34 -2.38
C ALA A 118 17.40 -5.45 -3.49
N LEU A 119 17.90 -4.33 -4.01
CA LEU A 119 19.02 -4.33 -4.97
C LEU A 119 20.29 -4.90 -4.36
N GLU A 120 20.64 -4.54 -3.11
CA GLU A 120 21.78 -5.11 -2.39
C GLU A 120 21.64 -6.62 -2.18
N LYS A 121 20.43 -7.13 -2.02
CA LYS A 121 20.12 -8.56 -1.92
C LYS A 121 20.27 -9.25 -3.28
N ALA A 122 19.73 -8.66 -4.34
CA ALA A 122 19.74 -9.24 -5.68
C ALA A 122 21.14 -9.57 -6.18
N VAL A 123 22.14 -8.73 -5.88
CA VAL A 123 23.55 -8.96 -6.29
C VAL A 123 24.26 -10.03 -5.45
N LYS A 124 23.64 -10.54 -4.40
CA LYS A 124 24.23 -11.53 -3.47
C LYS A 124 23.53 -12.89 -3.49
N THR A 125 22.44 -13.01 -4.22
CA THR A 125 21.61 -14.21 -4.24
C THR A 125 21.21 -14.57 -5.66
N ASN A 126 20.67 -15.77 -5.84
CA ASN A 126 20.11 -16.22 -7.12
C ASN A 126 18.63 -16.56 -6.95
N GLY A 127 17.90 -16.59 -8.07
CA GLY A 127 16.50 -16.96 -8.11
C GLY A 127 15.55 -15.85 -7.69
N ILE A 128 14.26 -16.17 -7.56
CA ILE A 128 13.23 -15.21 -7.26
C ILE A 128 12.96 -15.12 -5.75
N HIS A 129 12.90 -13.89 -5.23
CA HIS A 129 12.57 -13.62 -3.83
C HIS A 129 11.35 -12.71 -3.72
N TYR A 130 10.60 -12.87 -2.65
CA TYR A 130 9.38 -12.09 -2.37
C TYR A 130 9.51 -11.44 -1.01
N TYR A 131 9.15 -10.15 -0.91
CA TYR A 131 9.13 -9.41 0.35
C TYR A 131 7.93 -8.49 0.44
N ASN A 132 7.20 -8.57 1.53
CA ASN A 132 6.20 -7.57 1.89
C ASN A 132 6.89 -6.33 2.45
N LEU A 133 6.55 -5.15 1.94
CA LEU A 133 6.99 -3.88 2.47
C LEU A 133 5.79 -3.10 3.03
N GLY A 134 5.69 -3.07 4.34
CA GLY A 134 4.66 -2.40 5.11
C GLY A 134 5.14 -2.17 6.54
N THR A 135 4.27 -1.68 7.40
CA THR A 135 4.56 -1.44 8.82
C THR A 135 4.07 -2.56 9.72
N GLY A 136 3.22 -3.45 9.21
CA GLY A 136 2.55 -4.48 9.99
C GLY A 136 1.36 -3.96 10.80
N VAL A 137 1.03 -2.68 10.70
CA VAL A 137 -0.06 -2.05 11.43
C VAL A 137 -1.13 -1.55 10.47
N GLY A 138 -2.38 -1.92 10.74
CA GLY A 138 -3.53 -1.43 9.98
C GLY A 138 -4.12 -0.17 10.61
N TYR A 139 -4.36 0.85 9.79
CA TYR A 139 -5.08 2.07 10.17
C TYR A 139 -6.32 2.24 9.32
N SER A 140 -7.42 2.65 9.96
CA SER A 140 -8.66 2.95 9.24
C SER A 140 -8.58 4.28 8.49
N VAL A 141 -9.53 4.51 7.57
CA VAL A 141 -9.62 5.81 6.89
C VAL A 141 -9.84 6.93 7.91
N LEU A 142 -10.69 6.73 8.91
CA LEU A 142 -10.95 7.76 9.93
C LEU A 142 -9.78 7.94 10.90
N ASP A 143 -8.97 6.91 11.17
CA ASP A 143 -7.72 7.07 11.93
C ASP A 143 -6.76 8.01 11.21
N MET A 144 -6.61 7.85 9.88
CA MET A 144 -5.76 8.70 9.07
C MET A 144 -6.26 10.15 9.03
N VAL A 145 -7.57 10.36 8.90
CA VAL A 145 -8.18 11.70 8.97
C VAL A 145 -7.90 12.35 10.32
N LYS A 146 -8.20 11.64 11.43
CA LYS A 146 -7.99 12.15 12.80
C LYS A 146 -6.51 12.46 13.08
N ALA A 147 -5.61 11.59 12.64
CA ALA A 147 -4.17 11.80 12.80
C ALA A 147 -3.72 13.05 12.04
N PHE A 148 -4.16 13.23 10.79
CA PHE A 148 -3.83 14.39 9.97
C PHE A 148 -4.36 15.69 10.59
N GLU A 149 -5.63 15.71 11.02
CA GLU A 149 -6.24 16.85 11.71
C GLU A 149 -5.44 17.25 12.96
N LYS A 150 -5.10 16.25 13.78
CA LYS A 150 -4.37 16.48 15.04
C LYS A 150 -2.97 17.06 14.81
N VAL A 151 -2.22 16.53 13.87
CA VAL A 151 -0.83 16.95 13.61
C VAL A 151 -0.78 18.34 12.99
N ASN A 152 -1.70 18.65 12.08
CA ASN A 152 -1.70 19.91 11.34
C ASN A 152 -2.61 20.98 11.94
N ASN A 153 -3.35 20.66 13.02
CA ASN A 153 -4.33 21.56 13.65
C ASN A 153 -5.34 22.14 12.66
N VAL A 154 -5.85 21.30 11.75
CA VAL A 154 -6.84 21.64 10.72
C VAL A 154 -8.02 20.71 10.79
N LYS A 155 -9.14 21.08 10.17
CA LYS A 155 -10.28 20.21 9.97
C LYS A 155 -10.33 19.67 8.55
N VAL A 156 -10.69 18.40 8.42
CA VAL A 156 -10.89 17.71 7.15
C VAL A 156 -12.35 17.28 7.06
N PRO A 157 -13.22 18.10 6.49
CA PRO A 157 -14.62 17.71 6.32
C PRO A 157 -14.72 16.48 5.43
N TYR A 158 -15.54 15.51 5.84
CA TYR A 158 -15.78 14.31 5.07
C TYR A 158 -17.25 13.93 5.04
N LYS A 159 -17.62 13.11 4.06
CA LYS A 159 -18.93 12.46 3.97
C LYS A 159 -18.76 10.99 3.68
N ILE A 160 -19.62 10.17 4.24
CA ILE A 160 -19.71 8.76 3.90
C ILE A 160 -20.46 8.61 2.57
N VAL A 161 -19.92 7.79 1.71
CA VAL A 161 -20.52 7.43 0.41
C VAL A 161 -20.52 5.90 0.27
N ALA A 162 -21.22 5.38 -0.73
CA ALA A 162 -21.27 3.93 -0.98
C ALA A 162 -19.87 3.33 -1.17
N ARG A 163 -19.69 2.06 -0.79
CA ARG A 163 -18.45 1.31 -1.01
C ARG A 163 -18.04 1.32 -2.48
N ARG A 164 -16.75 1.37 -2.74
CA ARG A 164 -16.22 1.14 -4.09
C ARG A 164 -16.24 -0.36 -4.39
N PRO A 165 -16.60 -0.76 -5.62
CA PRO A 165 -16.50 -2.16 -6.04
C PRO A 165 -15.04 -2.67 -5.90
N GLY A 166 -14.88 -3.83 -5.25
CA GLY A 166 -13.57 -4.46 -5.05
C GLY A 166 -12.76 -3.96 -3.85
N ASP A 167 -13.27 -3.00 -3.06
CA ASP A 167 -12.64 -2.64 -1.79
C ASP A 167 -12.87 -3.74 -0.74
N ILE A 168 -11.81 -4.06 0.00
CA ILE A 168 -11.81 -5.05 1.07
C ILE A 168 -11.77 -4.38 2.45
N ALA A 169 -12.30 -5.05 3.48
CA ALA A 169 -12.38 -4.50 4.83
C ALA A 169 -11.00 -4.15 5.40
N SER A 170 -10.08 -5.11 5.40
CA SER A 170 -8.76 -4.95 6.01
C SER A 170 -7.65 -5.55 5.16
N CYS A 171 -6.51 -4.83 5.07
CA CYS A 171 -5.32 -5.30 4.38
C CYS A 171 -4.07 -4.70 5.03
N TYR A 172 -3.30 -5.52 5.74
CA TYR A 172 -2.02 -5.12 6.34
C TYR A 172 -1.03 -6.28 6.32
N SER A 173 0.26 -5.95 6.33
CA SER A 173 1.36 -6.87 6.10
C SER A 173 1.86 -7.55 7.37
N ASP A 174 2.52 -8.69 7.17
CA ASP A 174 3.65 -9.11 7.99
C ASP A 174 4.94 -8.77 7.21
N ALA A 175 5.73 -7.83 7.72
CA ALA A 175 6.97 -7.40 7.09
C ALA A 175 8.21 -8.04 7.75
N SER A 176 8.03 -9.04 8.61
CA SER A 176 9.11 -9.65 9.40
C SER A 176 10.19 -10.29 8.52
N LEU A 177 9.82 -10.87 7.38
CA LEU A 177 10.78 -11.44 6.45
C LEU A 177 11.69 -10.36 5.83
N ALA A 178 11.11 -9.25 5.38
CA ALA A 178 11.88 -8.12 4.85
C ALA A 178 12.81 -7.52 5.92
N LEU A 179 12.32 -7.32 7.14
CA LEU A 179 13.13 -6.82 8.26
C LEU A 179 14.30 -7.74 8.63
N LYS A 180 14.14 -9.03 8.44
CA LYS A 180 15.18 -10.03 8.73
C LYS A 180 16.23 -10.12 7.63
N GLU A 181 15.82 -10.01 6.37
CA GLU A 181 16.66 -10.39 5.23
C GLU A 181 17.16 -9.21 4.39
N LEU A 182 16.52 -8.04 4.48
CA LEU A 182 16.91 -6.81 3.81
C LEU A 182 17.49 -5.80 4.79
#